data_4f52e8f10820654fad7459dd9e68f1a9
#
_entry.id   4f52e8f10820654fad7459dd9e68f1a9
#
_cell.length_a   1.000
_cell.length_b   1.000
_cell.length_c   1.000
_cell.angle_alpha   90.00
_cell.angle_beta   90.00
_cell.angle_gamma   90.00
#
_symmetry.space_group_name_H-M   'P 1'
#
loop_
_entity.id
_entity.type
_entity.pdbx_description
1 polymer ?
#
loop_
_entity_poly.entity_id
_entity_poly.type
_entity_poly.pdbx_seq_one_letter_code
_entity_poly.pdbx_strand_id
1 'polypeptide(L)'
;VIARLKAATWRALGGFYSVSGLSRFRHQGRVIVLTYHRVVPQKVVERQHIQPGMYMLEESFAAHIAYFREHFTILSLDELLELWRTNQFKRDEPYCVITFDDGWRDNYQFAFPILRRYAVPATIFLATDFIGTTRWFWPDRMMLVLERARVQTSGSTIRDEVSAMLADAVGVRLSADEGSFLSLQSGRPIDSGAIIELCKAVEVEEIEALIDRLGHVLGMDLLSERVLLDWTEVREMAAQGVSFGSHSCSHRILTAIPLPEVSRELIESRNTMLQHGVTPSSAFCYPNGNFNPSIQKLVGESGYRAAVGCEIGLEGVCPEDPYALKRVSLHEDSSSSDSLLALALSGIR
;
A
#
# COMPACT_ATOMS: atom_id res chain seq x y z
N VAL A 1 23.59 4.16 17.42
CA VAL A 1 23.18 4.42 18.81
C VAL A 1 21.86 5.17 18.83
N ILE A 2 21.71 6.30 18.11
CA ILE A 2 20.51 7.15 18.11
C ILE A 2 19.26 6.37 17.63
N ALA A 3 19.37 5.56 16.57
CA ALA A 3 18.25 4.77 16.04
C ALA A 3 17.77 3.70 17.05
N ARG A 4 18.71 3.06 17.77
CA ARG A 4 18.38 2.07 18.82
C ARG A 4 17.69 2.73 20.03
N LEU A 5 18.16 3.94 20.43
CA LEU A 5 17.50 4.70 21.49
C LEU A 5 16.07 5.11 21.08
N LYS A 6 15.88 5.64 19.87
CA LYS A 6 14.56 5.96 19.35
C LYS A 6 13.64 4.72 19.38
N ALA A 7 14.08 3.58 18.87
CA ALA A 7 13.30 2.35 18.87
C ALA A 7 12.92 1.88 20.29
N ALA A 8 13.83 1.98 21.26
CA ALA A 8 13.56 1.64 22.65
C ALA A 8 12.55 2.58 23.28
N THR A 9 12.65 3.89 23.03
CA THR A 9 11.70 4.90 23.51
C THR A 9 10.30 4.65 22.94
N TRP A 10 10.19 4.37 21.64
CA TRP A 10 8.92 4.08 20.98
C TRP A 10 8.26 2.79 21.52
N ARG A 11 9.04 1.74 21.78
CA ARG A 11 8.54 0.50 22.40
C ARG A 11 8.03 0.75 23.83
N ALA A 12 8.74 1.55 24.61
CA ALA A 12 8.32 1.90 25.98
C ALA A 12 7.02 2.71 25.99
N LEU A 13 6.89 3.71 25.11
CA LEU A 13 5.67 4.50 24.93
C LEU A 13 4.49 3.65 24.49
N GLY A 14 4.69 2.78 23.50
CA GLY A 14 3.65 1.86 23.01
C GLY A 14 3.21 0.87 24.11
N GLY A 15 4.16 0.31 24.87
CA GLY A 15 3.87 -0.55 26.01
C GLY A 15 3.06 0.17 27.09
N PHE A 16 3.44 1.39 27.46
CA PHE A 16 2.67 2.21 28.39
C PHE A 16 1.24 2.52 27.87
N TYR A 17 1.13 2.89 26.59
CA TYR A 17 -0.17 3.18 25.96
C TYR A 17 -1.09 1.95 25.97
N SER A 18 -0.55 0.76 25.68
CA SER A 18 -1.31 -0.50 25.69
C SER A 18 -1.83 -0.86 27.10
N VAL A 19 -0.98 -0.73 28.13
CA VAL A 19 -1.31 -1.17 29.51
C VAL A 19 -2.14 -0.13 30.27
N SER A 20 -2.04 1.15 29.94
CA SER A 20 -2.68 2.25 30.67
C SER A 20 -4.19 2.37 30.47
N GLY A 21 -4.80 1.59 29.54
CA GLY A 21 -6.21 1.75 29.16
C GLY A 21 -6.49 2.99 28.29
N LEU A 22 -5.49 3.84 28.03
CA LEU A 22 -5.60 5.01 27.17
C LEU A 22 -5.99 4.62 25.73
N SER A 23 -5.52 3.46 25.26
CA SER A 23 -5.87 2.92 23.95
C SER A 23 -7.38 2.71 23.82
N ARG A 24 -8.02 2.07 24.82
CA ARG A 24 -9.45 1.81 24.83
C ARG A 24 -10.28 3.10 24.83
N PHE A 25 -9.87 4.08 25.64
CA PHE A 25 -10.54 5.37 25.70
C PHE A 25 -10.41 6.17 24.40
N ARG A 26 -9.23 6.12 23.75
CA ARG A 26 -8.97 6.85 22.50
C ARG A 26 -9.76 6.30 21.31
N HIS A 27 -10.01 5.00 21.29
CA HIS A 27 -10.69 4.33 20.17
C HIS A 27 -12.22 4.27 20.33
N GLN A 28 -12.74 4.60 21.53
CA GLN A 28 -14.17 4.60 21.79
C GLN A 28 -14.89 5.63 20.91
N GLY A 29 -15.93 5.21 20.19
CA GLY A 29 -16.63 6.07 19.24
C GLY A 29 -15.79 6.49 18.04
N ARG A 30 -14.74 5.76 17.73
CA ARG A 30 -13.86 5.96 16.56
C ARG A 30 -13.79 4.72 15.71
N VAL A 31 -13.41 4.92 14.45
CA VAL A 31 -13.05 3.83 13.55
C VAL A 31 -11.62 3.99 13.08
N ILE A 32 -10.89 2.89 13.08
CA ILE A 32 -9.56 2.78 12.49
C ILE A 32 -9.72 2.08 11.15
N VAL A 33 -9.44 2.79 10.06
CA VAL A 33 -9.32 2.16 8.75
C VAL A 33 -7.85 1.77 8.57
N LEU A 34 -7.57 0.49 8.59
CA LEU A 34 -6.22 -0.07 8.46
C LEU A 34 -5.88 -0.28 6.99
N THR A 35 -4.63 -0.03 6.60
CA THR A 35 -4.13 -0.43 5.30
C THR A 35 -2.90 -1.32 5.41
N TYR A 36 -2.93 -2.40 4.66
CA TYR A 36 -1.84 -3.31 4.36
C TYR A 36 -1.61 -3.31 2.84
N HIS A 37 -0.46 -3.83 2.41
CA HIS A 37 -0.22 -4.13 1.00
C HIS A 37 0.00 -5.64 0.85
N ARG A 38 1.14 -6.15 1.28
CA ARG A 38 1.53 -7.55 1.12
C ARG A 38 1.56 -8.27 2.47
N VAL A 39 1.13 -9.53 2.48
CA VAL A 39 1.33 -10.44 3.62
C VAL A 39 2.12 -11.64 3.12
N VAL A 40 3.32 -11.83 3.62
CA VAL A 40 4.27 -12.79 3.06
C VAL A 40 5.06 -13.52 4.14
N PRO A 41 5.48 -14.77 3.91
CA PRO A 41 6.50 -15.40 4.74
C PRO A 41 7.89 -14.81 4.46
N GLN A 42 8.78 -14.85 5.45
CA GLN A 42 10.14 -14.28 5.40
C GLN A 42 10.92 -14.66 4.13
N LYS A 43 10.81 -15.92 3.69
CA LYS A 43 11.47 -16.43 2.48
C LYS A 43 11.07 -15.71 1.18
N VAL A 44 9.86 -15.14 1.13
CA VAL A 44 9.39 -14.38 -0.03
C VAL A 44 10.00 -12.98 -0.02
N VAL A 45 10.09 -12.33 1.16
CA VAL A 45 10.77 -11.04 1.32
C VAL A 45 12.20 -11.12 0.79
N GLU A 46 12.94 -12.14 1.19
CA GLU A 46 14.34 -12.34 0.79
C GLU A 46 14.48 -12.59 -0.72
N ARG A 47 13.55 -13.35 -1.32
CA ARG A 47 13.60 -13.69 -2.76
C ARG A 47 13.21 -12.53 -3.67
N GLN A 48 12.19 -11.75 -3.27
CA GLN A 48 11.60 -10.72 -4.12
C GLN A 48 12.11 -9.31 -3.80
N HIS A 49 12.97 -9.13 -2.81
CA HIS A 49 13.48 -7.82 -2.38
C HIS A 49 12.36 -6.78 -2.16
N ILE A 50 11.32 -7.20 -1.43
CA ILE A 50 10.15 -6.33 -1.20
C ILE A 50 10.58 -5.07 -0.45
N GLN A 51 10.12 -3.93 -0.94
CA GLN A 51 10.44 -2.63 -0.36
C GLN A 51 9.98 -2.55 1.10
N PRO A 52 10.81 -1.99 2.01
CA PRO A 52 10.41 -1.68 3.39
C PRO A 52 9.13 -0.84 3.40
N GLY A 53 8.24 -1.11 4.35
CA GLY A 53 6.94 -0.44 4.42
C GLY A 53 5.83 -1.07 3.58
N MET A 54 6.15 -2.00 2.67
CA MET A 54 5.18 -2.60 1.75
C MET A 54 4.74 -4.01 2.15
N TYR A 55 5.23 -4.57 3.25
CA TYR A 55 4.85 -5.93 3.66
C TYR A 55 4.67 -6.08 5.16
N MET A 56 3.93 -7.11 5.52
CA MET A 56 3.77 -7.67 6.85
C MET A 56 4.14 -9.15 6.78
N LEU A 57 4.82 -9.68 7.79
CA LEU A 57 5.02 -11.12 7.90
C LEU A 57 3.71 -11.82 8.27
N GLU A 58 3.55 -13.06 7.78
CA GLU A 58 2.34 -13.86 7.99
C GLU A 58 2.01 -14.02 9.48
N GLU A 59 3.03 -14.26 10.31
CA GLU A 59 2.89 -14.40 11.76
C GLU A 59 2.45 -13.10 12.43
N SER A 60 3.04 -11.97 12.03
CA SER A 60 2.69 -10.64 12.54
C SER A 60 1.26 -10.26 12.13
N PHE A 61 0.87 -10.56 10.88
CA PHE A 61 -0.50 -10.34 10.42
C PHE A 61 -1.51 -11.18 11.21
N ALA A 62 -1.22 -12.46 11.45
CA ALA A 62 -2.10 -13.30 12.25
C ALA A 62 -2.27 -12.77 13.69
N ALA A 63 -1.20 -12.28 14.30
CA ALA A 63 -1.25 -11.63 15.62
C ALA A 63 -2.10 -10.35 15.60
N HIS A 64 -1.96 -9.52 14.56
CA HIS A 64 -2.79 -8.32 14.36
C HIS A 64 -4.28 -8.68 14.27
N ILE A 65 -4.65 -9.67 13.45
CA ILE A 65 -6.06 -10.09 13.29
C ILE A 65 -6.64 -10.62 14.61
N ALA A 66 -5.86 -11.40 15.37
CA ALA A 66 -6.28 -11.86 16.70
C ALA A 66 -6.54 -10.67 17.65
N TYR A 67 -5.62 -9.71 17.70
CA TYR A 67 -5.76 -8.50 18.50
C TYR A 67 -6.99 -7.67 18.11
N PHE A 68 -7.20 -7.40 16.80
CA PHE A 68 -8.35 -6.61 16.36
C PHE A 68 -9.67 -7.28 16.67
N ARG A 69 -9.75 -8.60 16.51
CA ARG A 69 -10.95 -9.37 16.85
C ARG A 69 -11.30 -9.31 18.35
N GLU A 70 -10.30 -9.24 19.20
CA GLU A 70 -10.50 -9.14 20.66
C GLU A 70 -10.93 -7.73 21.11
N HIS A 71 -10.44 -6.71 20.42
CA HIS A 71 -10.54 -5.32 20.91
C HIS A 71 -11.46 -4.42 20.09
N PHE A 72 -11.91 -4.82 18.91
CA PHE A 72 -12.70 -3.99 17.99
C PHE A 72 -13.89 -4.73 17.39
N THR A 73 -14.94 -3.98 17.07
CA THR A 73 -15.97 -4.44 16.14
C THR A 73 -15.44 -4.25 14.73
N ILE A 74 -15.11 -5.38 14.05
CA ILE A 74 -14.54 -5.34 12.70
C ILE A 74 -15.67 -5.30 11.68
N LEU A 75 -15.61 -4.33 10.77
CA LEU A 75 -16.58 -4.10 9.71
C LEU A 75 -15.89 -4.19 8.35
N SER A 76 -16.65 -4.57 7.33
CA SER A 76 -16.28 -4.23 5.96
C SER A 76 -16.38 -2.71 5.73
N LEU A 77 -15.68 -2.19 4.73
CA LEU A 77 -15.75 -0.76 4.43
C LEU A 77 -17.17 -0.33 4.02
N ASP A 78 -17.90 -1.18 3.26
CA ASP A 78 -19.27 -0.89 2.86
C ASP A 78 -20.26 -0.90 4.05
N GLU A 79 -20.07 -1.78 5.04
CA GLU A 79 -20.83 -1.74 6.31
C GLU A 79 -20.58 -0.46 7.09
N LEU A 80 -19.34 0.00 7.16
CA LEU A 80 -19.00 1.29 7.78
C LEU A 80 -19.73 2.44 7.07
N LEU A 81 -19.68 2.49 5.74
CA LEU A 81 -20.36 3.54 4.96
C LEU A 81 -21.88 3.51 5.19
N GLU A 82 -22.45 2.32 5.38
CA GLU A 82 -23.87 2.16 5.67
C GLU A 82 -24.24 2.63 7.08
N LEU A 83 -23.41 2.33 8.09
CA LEU A 83 -23.60 2.84 9.46
C LEU A 83 -23.58 4.39 9.50
N TRP A 84 -22.66 5.02 8.78
CA TRP A 84 -22.63 6.48 8.66
C TRP A 84 -23.87 7.02 7.95
N ARG A 85 -24.26 6.42 6.83
CA ARG A 85 -25.45 6.84 6.05
C ARG A 85 -26.74 6.74 6.86
N THR A 86 -26.89 5.71 7.67
CA THR A 86 -28.11 5.45 8.48
C THR A 86 -28.05 6.07 9.86
N ASN A 87 -26.94 6.76 10.21
CA ASN A 87 -26.69 7.31 11.55
C ASN A 87 -26.80 6.25 12.68
N GLN A 88 -26.36 5.02 12.38
CA GLN A 88 -26.39 3.89 13.31
C GLN A 88 -25.03 3.62 13.97
N PHE A 89 -24.07 4.51 13.79
CA PHE A 89 -22.74 4.41 14.39
C PHE A 89 -22.86 4.60 15.92
N LYS A 90 -22.40 3.59 16.67
CA LYS A 90 -22.44 3.64 18.15
C LYS A 90 -21.20 4.33 18.71
N ARG A 91 -21.43 5.28 19.63
CA ARG A 91 -20.36 6.13 20.19
C ARG A 91 -19.53 5.47 21.28
N ASP A 92 -19.94 4.32 21.77
CA ASP A 92 -19.31 3.56 22.84
C ASP A 92 -18.54 2.32 22.34
N GLU A 93 -18.61 2.04 21.04
CA GLU A 93 -17.90 0.94 20.40
C GLU A 93 -16.65 1.42 19.66
N PRO A 94 -15.52 0.71 19.73
CA PRO A 94 -14.38 0.89 18.86
C PRO A 94 -14.56 0.07 17.59
N TYR A 95 -14.40 0.69 16.42
CA TYR A 95 -14.54 0.02 15.13
C TYR A 95 -13.20 -0.10 14.40
N CYS A 96 -13.08 -1.14 13.60
CA CYS A 96 -11.92 -1.40 12.76
C CYS A 96 -12.38 -1.84 11.37
N VAL A 97 -11.73 -1.34 10.34
CA VAL A 97 -11.87 -1.79 8.95
C VAL A 97 -10.51 -2.20 8.43
N ILE A 98 -10.42 -3.37 7.80
CA ILE A 98 -9.17 -3.91 7.25
C ILE A 98 -9.18 -3.70 5.74
N THR A 99 -8.18 -2.98 5.21
CA THR A 99 -8.02 -2.79 3.78
C THR A 99 -6.64 -3.26 3.32
N PHE A 100 -6.56 -3.68 2.05
CA PHE A 100 -5.32 -3.98 1.33
C PHE A 100 -5.33 -3.19 0.03
N ASP A 101 -4.17 -2.71 -0.37
CA ASP A 101 -4.03 -2.01 -1.64
C ASP A 101 -3.36 -2.92 -2.69
N ASP A 102 -3.44 -2.54 -3.98
CA ASP A 102 -2.76 -3.12 -5.13
C ASP A 102 -3.33 -4.44 -5.68
N GLY A 103 -3.85 -5.32 -4.84
CA GLY A 103 -4.33 -6.64 -5.29
C GLY A 103 -3.21 -7.66 -5.46
N TRP A 104 -2.23 -7.67 -4.56
CA TRP A 104 -1.15 -8.66 -4.54
C TRP A 104 -1.66 -10.10 -4.36
N ARG A 105 -1.06 -11.05 -5.08
CA ARG A 105 -1.44 -12.47 -5.01
C ARG A 105 -1.18 -13.11 -3.65
N ASP A 106 -0.19 -12.60 -2.92
CA ASP A 106 0.10 -13.06 -1.57
C ASP A 106 -1.06 -12.80 -0.59
N ASN A 107 -1.94 -11.83 -0.90
CA ASN A 107 -3.17 -11.65 -0.15
C ASN A 107 -4.11 -12.86 -0.25
N TYR A 108 -4.17 -13.52 -1.42
CA TYR A 108 -4.87 -14.79 -1.58
C TYR A 108 -4.14 -15.94 -0.89
N GLN A 109 -2.82 -15.99 -1.02
CA GLN A 109 -2.02 -17.13 -0.57
C GLN A 109 -1.83 -17.18 0.94
N PHE A 110 -1.68 -16.03 1.60
CA PHE A 110 -1.28 -15.93 3.01
C PHE A 110 -2.27 -15.13 3.88
N ALA A 111 -2.76 -13.99 3.42
CA ALA A 111 -3.70 -13.20 4.23
C ALA A 111 -5.10 -13.83 4.28
N PHE A 112 -5.63 -14.27 3.16
CA PHE A 112 -6.98 -14.82 3.06
C PHE A 112 -7.24 -16.05 3.93
N PRO A 113 -6.36 -17.06 4.04
CA PRO A 113 -6.53 -18.16 4.99
C PRO A 113 -6.66 -17.69 6.45
N ILE A 114 -5.92 -16.63 6.83
CA ILE A 114 -5.98 -16.04 8.16
C ILE A 114 -7.31 -15.31 8.36
N LEU A 115 -7.73 -14.47 7.42
CA LEU A 115 -9.01 -13.75 7.47
C LEU A 115 -10.18 -14.75 7.62
N ARG A 116 -10.17 -15.83 6.84
CA ARG A 116 -11.16 -16.92 6.94
C ARG A 116 -11.16 -17.60 8.30
N ARG A 117 -9.98 -17.96 8.80
CA ARG A 117 -9.82 -18.62 10.11
C ARG A 117 -10.45 -17.81 11.24
N TYR A 118 -10.32 -16.49 11.17
CA TYR A 118 -10.86 -15.58 12.18
C TYR A 118 -12.26 -15.07 11.85
N ALA A 119 -12.81 -15.40 10.69
CA ALA A 119 -14.08 -14.89 10.15
C ALA A 119 -14.15 -13.36 10.16
N VAL A 120 -13.12 -12.70 9.63
CA VAL A 120 -12.98 -11.23 9.59
C VAL A 120 -13.15 -10.73 8.18
N PRO A 121 -14.01 -9.72 7.94
CA PRO A 121 -14.13 -9.08 6.65
C PRO A 121 -12.89 -8.23 6.34
N ALA A 122 -12.59 -8.07 5.05
CA ALA A 122 -11.58 -7.16 4.55
C ALA A 122 -11.98 -6.62 3.18
N THR A 123 -11.38 -5.49 2.78
CA THR A 123 -11.55 -4.91 1.43
C THR A 123 -10.19 -4.85 0.75
N ILE A 124 -10.09 -5.38 -0.48
CA ILE A 124 -8.87 -5.32 -1.30
C ILE A 124 -9.12 -4.40 -2.49
N PHE A 125 -8.28 -3.38 -2.64
CA PHE A 125 -8.35 -2.44 -3.76
C PHE A 125 -7.48 -2.92 -4.93
N LEU A 126 -8.09 -3.04 -6.11
CA LEU A 126 -7.48 -3.64 -7.29
C LEU A 126 -7.07 -2.60 -8.33
N ALA A 127 -5.81 -2.63 -8.78
CA ALA A 127 -5.37 -1.99 -10.00
C ALA A 127 -5.70 -2.91 -11.19
N THR A 128 -6.84 -2.63 -11.85
CA THR A 128 -7.51 -3.64 -12.68
C THR A 128 -6.78 -4.08 -13.93
N ASP A 129 -5.89 -3.26 -14.50
CA ASP A 129 -5.05 -3.62 -15.66
C ASP A 129 -3.94 -4.62 -15.35
N PHE A 130 -3.70 -4.86 -14.06
CA PHE A 130 -2.67 -5.79 -13.60
C PHE A 130 -3.26 -7.15 -13.22
N ILE A 131 -4.56 -7.23 -12.91
CA ILE A 131 -5.20 -8.46 -12.43
C ILE A 131 -5.27 -9.50 -13.56
N GLY A 132 -4.72 -10.68 -13.27
CA GLY A 132 -4.64 -11.79 -14.24
C GLY A 132 -3.50 -11.68 -15.24
N THR A 133 -2.59 -10.72 -15.07
CA THR A 133 -1.42 -10.54 -15.95
C THR A 133 -0.12 -10.92 -15.25
N THR A 134 0.98 -10.93 -15.99
CA THR A 134 2.35 -11.07 -15.46
C THR A 134 3.02 -9.71 -15.24
N ARG A 135 2.30 -8.61 -15.42
CA ARG A 135 2.83 -7.25 -15.18
C ARG A 135 3.03 -7.02 -13.69
N TRP A 136 4.10 -6.33 -13.35
CA TRP A 136 4.41 -5.83 -12.02
C TRP A 136 4.32 -4.31 -12.03
N PHE A 137 4.09 -3.72 -10.87
CA PHE A 137 4.22 -2.27 -10.72
C PHE A 137 5.67 -1.84 -10.94
N TRP A 138 5.85 -0.70 -11.58
CA TRP A 138 7.19 -0.20 -11.90
C TRP A 138 8.08 0.00 -10.66
N PRO A 139 7.58 0.42 -9.47
CA PRO A 139 8.43 0.55 -8.28
C PRO A 139 9.04 -0.79 -7.84
N ASP A 140 8.27 -1.88 -7.90
CA ASP A 140 8.75 -3.21 -7.54
C ASP A 140 9.77 -3.74 -8.57
N ARG A 141 9.53 -3.49 -9.86
CA ARG A 141 10.49 -3.81 -10.93
C ARG A 141 11.78 -3.00 -10.75
N MET A 142 11.69 -1.71 -10.44
CA MET A 142 12.84 -0.86 -10.18
C MET A 142 13.62 -1.36 -8.95
N MET A 143 12.95 -1.75 -7.87
CA MET A 143 13.58 -2.32 -6.69
C MET A 143 14.42 -3.55 -7.03
N LEU A 144 13.87 -4.50 -7.80
CA LEU A 144 14.60 -5.69 -8.24
C LEU A 144 15.84 -5.33 -9.05
N VAL A 145 15.74 -4.37 -9.97
CA VAL A 145 16.86 -3.89 -10.79
C VAL A 145 17.95 -3.26 -9.92
N LEU A 146 17.57 -2.38 -8.99
CA LEU A 146 18.51 -1.71 -8.09
C LEU A 146 19.23 -2.69 -7.16
N GLU A 147 18.51 -3.67 -6.60
CA GLU A 147 19.11 -4.71 -5.76
C GLU A 147 20.04 -5.62 -6.56
N ARG A 148 19.69 -5.96 -7.81
CA ARG A 148 20.56 -6.72 -8.70
C ARG A 148 21.82 -5.94 -9.04
N ALA A 149 21.69 -4.66 -9.38
CA ALA A 149 22.83 -3.77 -9.63
C ALA A 149 23.75 -3.71 -8.41
N ARG A 150 23.21 -3.61 -7.20
CA ARG A 150 23.98 -3.57 -5.95
C ARG A 150 24.84 -4.83 -5.75
N VAL A 151 24.31 -6.01 -6.10
CA VAL A 151 25.00 -7.30 -5.93
C VAL A 151 26.06 -7.54 -7.02
N GLN A 152 25.72 -7.26 -8.28
CA GLN A 152 26.60 -7.57 -9.43
C GLN A 152 27.77 -6.61 -9.62
N THR A 153 27.68 -5.39 -9.11
CA THR A 153 28.58 -4.30 -9.52
C THR A 153 29.74 -4.01 -8.59
N SER A 154 30.16 -4.96 -7.77
CA SER A 154 31.39 -4.82 -6.99
C SER A 154 32.61 -4.67 -7.91
N GLY A 155 32.84 -3.48 -8.46
CA GLY A 155 34.06 -3.10 -9.19
C GLY A 155 34.02 -3.14 -10.71
N SER A 156 32.86 -3.01 -11.38
CA SER A 156 32.75 -3.16 -12.83
C SER A 156 32.19 -1.94 -13.58
N THR A 157 32.51 -1.86 -14.88
CA THR A 157 31.95 -0.93 -15.89
C THR A 157 30.42 -0.89 -15.91
N ILE A 158 29.75 -2.00 -15.59
CA ILE A 158 28.29 -2.11 -15.50
C ILE A 158 27.71 -1.15 -14.43
N ARG A 159 28.44 -0.98 -13.32
CA ARG A 159 28.03 -0.04 -12.25
C ARG A 159 28.00 1.39 -12.75
N ASP A 160 29.02 1.80 -13.49
CA ASP A 160 29.11 3.16 -14.03
C ASP A 160 28.01 3.41 -15.07
N GLU A 161 27.73 2.41 -15.90
CA GLU A 161 26.65 2.45 -16.89
C GLU A 161 25.28 2.57 -16.23
N VAL A 162 24.96 1.73 -15.24
CA VAL A 162 23.71 1.82 -14.46
C VAL A 162 23.57 3.18 -13.79
N SER A 163 24.65 3.70 -13.20
CA SER A 163 24.66 5.02 -12.55
C SER A 163 24.41 6.14 -13.55
N ALA A 164 25.02 6.07 -14.73
CA ALA A 164 24.83 7.07 -15.77
C ALA A 164 23.37 7.04 -16.30
N MET A 165 22.80 5.87 -16.52
CA MET A 165 21.41 5.71 -16.96
C MET A 165 20.40 6.26 -15.94
N LEU A 166 20.62 6.01 -14.65
CA LEU A 166 19.79 6.54 -13.56
C LEU A 166 19.94 8.07 -13.46
N ALA A 167 21.18 8.59 -13.55
CA ALA A 167 21.44 10.03 -13.50
C ALA A 167 20.81 10.76 -14.70
N ASP A 168 20.85 10.19 -15.89
CA ASP A 168 20.23 10.76 -17.08
C ASP A 168 18.70 10.85 -16.96
N ALA A 169 18.07 9.77 -16.50
CA ALA A 169 16.62 9.70 -16.37
C ALA A 169 16.05 10.61 -15.24
N VAL A 170 16.76 10.71 -14.12
CA VAL A 170 16.31 11.44 -12.93
C VAL A 170 17.08 12.78 -12.77
N GLY A 171 18.32 12.89 -13.27
CA GLY A 171 19.27 13.97 -13.05
C GLY A 171 18.90 15.29 -13.71
N VAL A 172 18.11 15.28 -14.79
CA VAL A 172 17.61 16.51 -15.45
C VAL A 172 16.69 17.33 -14.53
N ARG A 173 16.21 16.72 -13.43
CA ARG A 173 15.29 17.34 -12.46
C ARG A 173 15.87 17.52 -11.06
N LEU A 174 17.09 17.03 -10.81
CA LEU A 174 17.76 17.18 -9.52
C LEU A 174 18.52 18.52 -9.47
N SER A 175 18.41 19.25 -8.37
CA SER A 175 19.29 20.41 -8.11
C SER A 175 20.73 19.94 -7.91
N ALA A 176 21.70 20.82 -8.12
CA ALA A 176 23.12 20.52 -7.98
C ALA A 176 23.51 19.96 -6.59
N ASP A 177 22.72 20.25 -5.56
CA ASP A 177 22.92 19.77 -4.17
C ASP A 177 22.44 18.33 -3.97
N GLU A 178 21.54 17.82 -4.81
CA GLU A 178 21.02 16.45 -4.73
C GLU A 178 21.85 15.43 -5.53
N GLY A 179 22.69 15.90 -6.44
CA GLY A 179 23.58 15.06 -7.27
C GLY A 179 24.57 14.19 -6.50
N SER A 180 24.81 14.48 -5.21
CA SER A 180 25.62 13.62 -4.33
C SER A 180 24.93 12.29 -3.96
N PHE A 181 23.61 12.20 -4.15
CA PHE A 181 22.80 11.03 -3.78
C PHE A 181 22.99 9.85 -4.73
N LEU A 182 23.22 10.13 -6.01
CA LEU A 182 23.49 9.13 -7.04
C LEU A 182 24.95 8.71 -7.13
N SER A 183 25.82 9.19 -6.23
CA SER A 183 27.24 8.82 -6.20
C SER A 183 27.42 7.39 -5.71
N LEU A 184 27.32 6.43 -6.60
CA LEU A 184 27.77 5.06 -6.40
C LEU A 184 29.28 4.98 -6.08
N GLN A 185 30.02 6.08 -6.26
CA GLN A 185 31.46 6.19 -6.00
C GLN A 185 31.83 6.24 -4.51
N SER A 186 30.88 6.57 -3.63
CA SER A 186 31.21 6.79 -2.19
C SER A 186 31.20 5.53 -1.32
N GLY A 187 30.97 4.33 -1.87
CA GLY A 187 30.87 3.09 -1.11
C GLY A 187 29.67 3.03 -0.14
N ARG A 188 28.77 4.02 -0.17
CA ARG A 188 27.53 3.98 0.59
C ARG A 188 26.49 3.12 -0.12
N PRO A 189 25.63 2.40 0.61
CA PRO A 189 24.50 1.69 0.02
C PRO A 189 23.62 2.67 -0.76
N ILE A 190 23.17 2.31 -1.97
CA ILE A 190 22.14 3.03 -2.69
C ILE A 190 20.88 2.91 -1.83
N ASP A 191 20.25 4.03 -1.52
CA ASP A 191 18.89 4.02 -0.98
C ASP A 191 17.91 3.83 -2.15
N SER A 192 17.57 2.56 -2.40
CA SER A 192 16.64 2.18 -3.49
C SER A 192 15.28 2.86 -3.35
N GLY A 193 14.82 3.07 -2.11
CA GLY A 193 13.56 3.76 -1.84
C GLY A 193 13.61 5.22 -2.27
N ALA A 194 14.69 5.94 -1.98
CA ALA A 194 14.86 7.33 -2.41
C ALA A 194 14.90 7.47 -3.93
N ILE A 195 15.54 6.52 -4.64
CA ILE A 195 15.54 6.51 -6.12
C ILE A 195 14.12 6.33 -6.64
N ILE A 196 13.35 5.39 -6.08
CA ILE A 196 11.95 5.16 -6.46
C ILE A 196 11.12 6.43 -6.24
N GLU A 197 11.28 7.11 -5.10
CA GLU A 197 10.56 8.36 -4.84
C GLU A 197 10.89 9.46 -5.86
N LEU A 198 12.15 9.61 -6.25
CA LEU A 198 12.55 10.55 -7.30
C LEU A 198 11.92 10.17 -8.67
N CYS A 199 11.86 8.90 -9.00
CA CYS A 199 11.24 8.42 -10.24
C CYS A 199 9.74 8.73 -10.33
N LYS A 200 9.03 8.91 -9.21
CA LYS A 200 7.60 9.29 -9.22
C LYS A 200 7.31 10.64 -9.92
N ALA A 201 8.32 11.46 -10.12
CA ALA A 201 8.23 12.73 -10.86
C ALA A 201 8.47 12.59 -12.37
N VAL A 202 8.81 11.40 -12.86
CA VAL A 202 9.10 11.09 -14.27
C VAL A 202 7.86 10.41 -14.88
N GLU A 203 7.65 10.57 -16.18
CA GLU A 203 6.57 9.89 -16.90
C GLU A 203 6.72 8.37 -16.82
N VAL A 204 5.62 7.66 -16.61
CA VAL A 204 5.64 6.21 -16.35
C VAL A 204 6.27 5.45 -17.53
N GLU A 205 5.99 5.88 -18.74
CA GLU A 205 6.53 5.27 -19.98
C GLU A 205 8.06 5.39 -20.07
N GLU A 206 8.62 6.50 -19.59
CA GLU A 206 10.07 6.73 -19.54
C GLU A 206 10.72 5.85 -18.45
N ILE A 207 10.05 5.70 -17.30
CA ILE A 207 10.52 4.81 -16.21
C ILE A 207 10.50 3.35 -16.68
N GLU A 208 9.43 2.90 -17.31
CA GLU A 208 9.30 1.53 -17.81
C GLU A 208 10.42 1.23 -18.84
N ALA A 209 10.67 2.16 -19.77
CA ALA A 209 11.76 2.04 -20.73
C ALA A 209 13.15 2.03 -20.06
N LEU A 210 13.33 2.80 -18.98
CA LEU A 210 14.56 2.79 -18.18
C LEU A 210 14.76 1.43 -17.51
N ILE A 211 13.72 0.88 -16.87
CA ILE A 211 13.75 -0.41 -16.18
C ILE A 211 14.11 -1.53 -17.18
N ASP A 212 13.50 -1.52 -18.37
CA ASP A 212 13.80 -2.52 -19.42
C ASP A 212 15.25 -2.45 -19.87
N ARG A 213 15.79 -1.25 -20.10
CA ARG A 213 17.21 -1.05 -20.45
C ARG A 213 18.16 -1.54 -19.35
N LEU A 214 17.86 -1.16 -18.09
CA LEU A 214 18.64 -1.60 -16.92
C LEU A 214 18.58 -3.13 -16.77
N GLY A 215 17.40 -3.73 -16.93
CA GLY A 215 17.23 -5.18 -16.91
C GLY A 215 18.07 -5.89 -17.97
N HIS A 216 18.10 -5.33 -19.20
CA HIS A 216 18.92 -5.86 -20.28
C HIS A 216 20.43 -5.81 -19.94
N VAL A 217 20.93 -4.67 -19.46
CA VAL A 217 22.33 -4.50 -19.05
C VAL A 217 22.72 -5.47 -17.92
N LEU A 218 21.79 -5.75 -17.00
CA LEU A 218 21.99 -6.66 -15.87
C LEU A 218 21.70 -8.13 -16.17
N GLY A 219 21.27 -8.46 -17.40
CA GLY A 219 20.92 -9.82 -17.81
C GLY A 219 19.73 -10.40 -17.02
N MET A 220 18.74 -9.57 -16.69
CA MET A 220 17.57 -9.96 -15.90
C MET A 220 16.38 -10.28 -16.81
N ASP A 221 15.65 -11.35 -16.47
CA ASP A 221 14.29 -11.59 -16.94
C ASP A 221 13.31 -11.07 -15.87
N LEU A 222 12.71 -9.91 -16.14
CA LEU A 222 11.89 -9.17 -15.15
C LEU A 222 10.42 -9.62 -15.08
N LEU A 223 9.96 -10.54 -15.91
CA LEU A 223 8.53 -10.75 -16.15
C LEU A 223 8.04 -12.20 -16.07
N SER A 224 8.76 -13.12 -15.45
CA SER A 224 8.43 -14.54 -15.53
C SER A 224 7.35 -15.03 -14.56
N GLU A 225 7.02 -14.29 -13.50
CA GLU A 225 6.11 -14.74 -12.43
C GLU A 225 4.92 -13.78 -12.26
N ARG A 226 3.69 -14.33 -12.18
CA ARG A 226 2.50 -13.55 -11.81
C ARG A 226 2.49 -13.30 -10.30
N VAL A 227 2.49 -12.04 -9.90
CA VAL A 227 2.52 -11.59 -8.49
C VAL A 227 1.25 -10.89 -8.04
N LEU A 228 0.36 -10.52 -8.96
CA LEU A 228 -0.95 -9.96 -8.68
C LEU A 228 -2.02 -11.06 -8.75
N LEU A 229 -3.16 -10.81 -8.11
CA LEU A 229 -4.33 -11.68 -8.17
C LEU A 229 -4.79 -11.94 -9.63
N ASP A 230 -5.49 -13.02 -9.86
CA ASP A 230 -6.32 -13.18 -11.04
C ASP A 230 -7.82 -13.13 -10.69
N TRP A 231 -8.64 -13.00 -11.70
CA TRP A 231 -10.08 -12.86 -11.52
C TRP A 231 -10.76 -14.12 -10.95
N THR A 232 -10.10 -15.28 -11.02
CA THR A 232 -10.60 -16.50 -10.37
C THR A 232 -10.36 -16.45 -8.87
N GLU A 233 -9.14 -16.08 -8.45
CA GLU A 233 -8.78 -15.86 -7.05
C GLU A 233 -9.65 -14.76 -6.42
N VAL A 234 -9.89 -13.65 -7.16
CA VAL A 234 -10.77 -12.54 -6.72
C VAL A 234 -12.19 -13.03 -6.47
N ARG A 235 -12.79 -13.80 -7.41
CA ARG A 235 -14.16 -14.33 -7.23
C ARG A 235 -14.24 -15.33 -6.08
N GLU A 236 -13.23 -16.17 -5.91
CA GLU A 236 -13.17 -17.13 -4.79
C GLU A 236 -13.16 -16.41 -3.44
N MET A 237 -12.32 -15.39 -3.29
CA MET A 237 -12.26 -14.56 -2.08
C MET A 237 -13.57 -13.80 -1.85
N ALA A 238 -14.16 -13.23 -2.91
CA ALA A 238 -15.44 -12.51 -2.83
C ALA A 238 -16.58 -13.42 -2.35
N ALA A 239 -16.63 -14.66 -2.83
CA ALA A 239 -17.63 -15.66 -2.39
C ALA A 239 -17.48 -16.04 -0.90
N GLN A 240 -16.39 -15.67 -0.25
CA GLN A 240 -16.08 -15.99 1.13
C GLN A 240 -15.93 -14.75 2.03
N GLY A 241 -16.50 -13.61 1.62
CA GLY A 241 -16.67 -12.44 2.46
C GLY A 241 -15.58 -11.36 2.36
N VAL A 242 -14.66 -11.48 1.39
CA VAL A 242 -13.73 -10.40 1.06
C VAL A 242 -14.40 -9.46 0.06
N SER A 243 -14.43 -8.17 0.34
CA SER A 243 -14.90 -7.15 -0.60
C SER A 243 -13.76 -6.67 -1.49
N PHE A 244 -14.09 -6.21 -2.69
CA PHE A 244 -13.10 -5.66 -3.61
C PHE A 244 -13.50 -4.24 -4.02
N GLY A 245 -12.54 -3.32 -4.05
CA GLY A 245 -12.69 -1.95 -4.48
C GLY A 245 -11.73 -1.59 -5.62
N SER A 246 -11.93 -0.44 -6.24
CA SER A 246 -11.05 0.05 -7.30
C SER A 246 -9.85 0.80 -6.74
N HIS A 247 -8.68 0.50 -7.30
CA HIS A 247 -7.42 1.24 -7.14
C HIS A 247 -6.95 1.80 -8.49
N SER A 248 -7.90 2.34 -9.29
CA SER A 248 -7.77 2.72 -10.70
C SER A 248 -7.56 1.53 -11.65
N CYS A 249 -7.34 1.81 -12.93
CA CYS A 249 -6.94 0.78 -13.91
C CYS A 249 -5.44 0.55 -13.87
N SER A 250 -4.68 1.62 -14.14
CA SER A 250 -3.25 1.58 -14.43
C SER A 250 -2.33 1.86 -13.24
N HIS A 251 -2.91 2.13 -12.05
CA HIS A 251 -2.18 2.53 -10.84
C HIS A 251 -1.34 3.81 -11.01
N ARG A 252 -1.70 4.69 -11.95
CA ARG A 252 -1.03 5.99 -12.12
C ARG A 252 -1.43 6.96 -11.01
N ILE A 253 -0.51 7.82 -10.60
CA ILE A 253 -0.80 8.91 -9.66
C ILE A 253 -1.77 9.88 -10.33
N LEU A 254 -3.02 9.93 -9.85
CA LEU A 254 -4.11 10.65 -10.51
C LEU A 254 -3.87 12.16 -10.64
N THR A 255 -3.08 12.75 -9.74
CA THR A 255 -2.70 14.17 -9.83
C THR A 255 -1.68 14.46 -10.91
N ALA A 256 -1.04 13.44 -11.49
CA ALA A 256 -0.05 13.56 -12.55
C ALA A 256 -0.63 13.38 -13.97
N ILE A 257 -1.94 13.06 -14.10
CA ILE A 257 -2.60 12.82 -15.37
C ILE A 257 -3.74 13.81 -15.61
N PRO A 258 -4.14 14.07 -16.88
CA PRO A 258 -5.26 14.96 -17.21
C PRO A 258 -6.60 14.45 -16.65
N LEU A 259 -7.50 15.36 -16.23
CA LEU A 259 -8.80 15.01 -15.67
C LEU A 259 -9.66 14.06 -16.55
N PRO A 260 -9.67 14.16 -17.90
CA PRO A 260 -10.37 13.15 -18.72
C PRO A 260 -9.83 11.74 -18.56
N GLU A 261 -8.50 11.59 -18.37
CA GLU A 261 -7.89 10.28 -18.08
C GLU A 261 -8.25 9.80 -16.67
N VAL A 262 -8.25 10.72 -15.68
CA VAL A 262 -8.73 10.40 -14.33
C VAL A 262 -10.16 9.82 -14.38
N SER A 263 -11.07 10.47 -15.10
CA SER A 263 -12.45 9.98 -15.25
C SER A 263 -12.49 8.59 -15.87
N ARG A 264 -11.64 8.31 -16.87
CA ARG A 264 -11.52 6.99 -17.49
C ARG A 264 -11.02 5.95 -16.47
N GLU A 265 -9.95 6.24 -15.75
CA GLU A 265 -9.38 5.36 -14.70
C GLU A 265 -10.45 4.93 -13.67
N LEU A 266 -11.28 5.88 -13.23
CA LEU A 266 -12.34 5.65 -12.26
C LEU A 266 -13.48 4.77 -12.81
N ILE A 267 -13.93 5.05 -14.02
CA ILE A 267 -15.10 4.39 -14.62
C ILE A 267 -14.71 3.00 -15.16
N GLU A 268 -13.60 2.90 -15.89
CA GLU A 268 -13.19 1.65 -16.51
C GLU A 268 -12.77 0.61 -15.48
N SER A 269 -12.05 0.99 -14.40
CA SER A 269 -11.72 0.05 -13.34
C SER A 269 -12.95 -0.58 -12.71
N ARG A 270 -13.97 0.23 -12.42
CA ARG A 270 -15.25 -0.25 -11.89
C ARG A 270 -15.96 -1.18 -12.85
N ASN A 271 -16.01 -0.82 -14.14
CA ASN A 271 -16.65 -1.60 -15.18
C ASN A 271 -15.95 -2.93 -15.41
N THR A 272 -14.60 -2.95 -15.37
CA THR A 272 -13.80 -4.17 -15.48
C THR A 272 -14.14 -5.15 -14.36
N MET A 273 -14.25 -4.69 -13.12
CA MET A 273 -14.66 -5.54 -12.00
C MET A 273 -16.05 -6.15 -12.24
N LEU A 274 -17.02 -5.35 -12.68
CA LEU A 274 -18.39 -5.82 -13.01
C LEU A 274 -18.37 -6.85 -14.14
N GLN A 275 -17.61 -6.63 -15.21
CA GLN A 275 -17.46 -7.55 -16.33
C GLN A 275 -16.88 -8.90 -15.89
N HIS A 276 -16.03 -8.91 -14.88
CA HIS A 276 -15.49 -10.14 -14.27
C HIS A 276 -16.37 -10.75 -13.17
N GLY A 277 -17.60 -10.25 -12.98
CA GLY A 277 -18.57 -10.78 -12.03
C GLY A 277 -18.30 -10.40 -10.57
N VAL A 278 -17.58 -9.32 -10.34
CA VAL A 278 -17.25 -8.81 -8.99
C VAL A 278 -17.99 -7.49 -8.78
N THR A 279 -18.83 -7.42 -7.74
CA THR A 279 -19.47 -6.16 -7.35
C THR A 279 -18.44 -5.28 -6.63
N PRO A 280 -18.08 -4.10 -7.18
CA PRO A 280 -17.12 -3.23 -6.53
C PRO A 280 -17.67 -2.63 -5.23
N SER A 281 -16.80 -2.49 -4.22
CA SER A 281 -17.08 -1.64 -3.05
C SER A 281 -17.47 -0.23 -3.48
N SER A 282 -18.28 0.42 -2.66
CA SER A 282 -18.69 1.82 -2.88
C SER A 282 -17.54 2.81 -2.61
N ALA A 283 -16.38 2.36 -2.17
CA ALA A 283 -15.21 3.18 -1.92
C ALA A 283 -14.14 3.01 -3.01
N PHE A 284 -13.43 4.10 -3.29
CA PHE A 284 -12.25 4.17 -4.15
C PHE A 284 -10.98 4.27 -3.30
N CYS A 285 -9.84 3.77 -3.78
CA CYS A 285 -8.53 4.00 -3.18
C CYS A 285 -7.64 4.80 -4.15
N TYR A 286 -7.13 5.94 -3.69
CA TYR A 286 -6.23 6.77 -4.50
C TYR A 286 -4.86 6.13 -4.63
N PRO A 287 -4.35 5.83 -5.87
CA PRO A 287 -2.96 5.41 -6.05
C PRO A 287 -1.98 6.39 -5.41
N ASN A 288 -1.02 5.87 -4.64
CA ASN A 288 -0.08 6.67 -3.84
C ASN A 288 -0.74 7.65 -2.84
N GLY A 289 -2.06 7.62 -2.67
CA GLY A 289 -2.81 8.51 -1.79
C GLY A 289 -2.98 9.95 -2.28
N ASN A 290 -2.52 10.28 -3.49
CA ASN A 290 -2.58 11.65 -4.03
C ASN A 290 -3.95 11.98 -4.64
N PHE A 291 -4.53 13.08 -4.21
CA PHE A 291 -5.77 13.63 -4.75
C PHE A 291 -5.83 15.16 -4.63
N ASN A 292 -6.81 15.77 -5.26
CA ASN A 292 -7.15 17.18 -5.12
C ASN A 292 -8.68 17.35 -5.24
N PRO A 293 -9.26 18.53 -4.97
CA PRO A 293 -10.71 18.74 -5.02
C PRO A 293 -11.38 18.38 -6.34
N SER A 294 -10.69 18.57 -7.48
CA SER A 294 -11.22 18.20 -8.80
C SER A 294 -11.32 16.69 -8.96
N ILE A 295 -10.33 15.94 -8.46
CA ILE A 295 -10.32 14.47 -8.49
C ILE A 295 -11.38 13.92 -7.53
N GLN A 296 -11.52 14.46 -6.31
CA GLN A 296 -12.58 14.08 -5.38
C GLN A 296 -13.98 14.24 -6.00
N LYS A 297 -14.20 15.35 -6.69
CA LYS A 297 -15.45 15.58 -7.41
C LYS A 297 -15.70 14.50 -8.46
N LEU A 298 -14.70 14.16 -9.28
CA LEU A 298 -14.79 13.09 -10.28
C LEU A 298 -15.06 11.71 -9.65
N VAL A 299 -14.45 11.40 -8.50
CA VAL A 299 -14.73 10.17 -7.76
C VAL A 299 -16.20 10.08 -7.39
N GLY A 300 -16.79 11.15 -6.84
CA GLY A 300 -18.21 11.20 -6.53
C GLY A 300 -19.11 11.09 -7.78
N GLU A 301 -18.77 11.81 -8.86
CA GLU A 301 -19.51 11.76 -10.14
C GLU A 301 -19.40 10.38 -10.81
N SER A 302 -18.34 9.62 -10.57
CA SER A 302 -18.17 8.24 -11.03
C SER A 302 -18.96 7.21 -10.21
N GLY A 303 -19.73 7.66 -9.21
CA GLY A 303 -20.63 6.83 -8.42
C GLY A 303 -20.00 6.14 -7.21
N TYR A 304 -18.80 6.54 -6.79
CA TYR A 304 -18.26 6.14 -5.50
C TYR A 304 -18.88 6.98 -4.37
N ARG A 305 -19.05 6.40 -3.21
CA ARG A 305 -19.62 7.04 -2.01
C ARG A 305 -18.56 7.55 -1.06
N ALA A 306 -17.35 7.03 -1.17
CA ALA A 306 -16.20 7.40 -0.35
C ALA A 306 -14.90 7.13 -1.10
N ALA A 307 -13.80 7.70 -0.58
CA ALA A 307 -12.47 7.32 -1.02
C ALA A 307 -11.49 7.33 0.16
N VAL A 308 -10.48 6.45 0.08
CA VAL A 308 -9.43 6.31 1.08
C VAL A 308 -8.11 6.85 0.52
N GLY A 309 -7.38 7.60 1.35
CA GLY A 309 -6.06 8.14 1.05
C GLY A 309 -4.97 7.52 1.92
N CYS A 310 -3.83 8.22 2.00
CA CYS A 310 -2.69 7.86 2.86
C CYS A 310 -2.53 8.80 4.07
N GLU A 311 -3.46 9.75 4.29
CA GLU A 311 -3.43 10.59 5.49
C GLU A 311 -3.64 9.72 6.73
N ILE A 312 -2.75 9.89 7.71
CA ILE A 312 -2.78 9.10 8.94
C ILE A 312 -3.80 9.69 9.91
N GLY A 313 -4.72 8.86 10.41
CA GLY A 313 -5.68 9.30 11.41
C GLY A 313 -6.77 8.28 11.71
N LEU A 314 -7.70 8.71 12.54
CA LEU A 314 -8.89 7.97 12.95
C LEU A 314 -10.12 8.72 12.46
N GLU A 315 -11.12 7.99 12.01
CA GLU A 315 -12.42 8.57 11.68
C GLU A 315 -13.34 8.58 12.90
N GLY A 316 -14.32 9.48 12.87
CA GLY A 316 -15.32 9.62 13.92
C GLY A 316 -16.65 8.95 13.59
N VAL A 317 -17.68 9.35 14.34
CA VAL A 317 -19.09 8.97 14.12
C VAL A 317 -19.63 9.41 12.74
N CYS A 318 -18.92 10.32 12.10
CA CYS A 318 -19.13 10.81 10.74
C CYS A 318 -17.77 11.23 10.20
N PRO A 319 -17.41 10.90 8.97
CA PRO A 319 -16.16 11.36 8.38
C PRO A 319 -16.20 12.88 8.16
N GLU A 320 -15.05 13.55 8.32
CA GLU A 320 -14.91 14.97 7.99
C GLU A 320 -15.08 15.19 6.48
N ASP A 321 -14.45 14.31 5.71
CA ASP A 321 -14.56 14.25 4.25
C ASP A 321 -14.67 12.79 3.81
N PRO A 322 -15.82 12.34 3.29
CA PRO A 322 -15.99 10.95 2.86
C PRO A 322 -15.08 10.57 1.68
N TYR A 323 -14.57 11.55 0.92
CA TYR A 323 -13.65 11.32 -0.19
C TYR A 323 -12.16 11.47 0.20
N ALA A 324 -11.86 11.56 1.50
CA ALA A 324 -10.51 11.65 2.04
C ALA A 324 -10.38 10.89 3.37
N LEU A 325 -10.93 9.67 3.44
CA LEU A 325 -10.88 8.87 4.66
C LEU A 325 -9.44 8.58 5.06
N LYS A 326 -9.13 8.85 6.33
CA LYS A 326 -7.82 8.64 6.94
C LYS A 326 -7.60 7.16 7.21
N ARG A 327 -6.35 6.71 7.06
CA ARG A 327 -5.97 5.33 7.33
C ARG A 327 -4.75 5.22 8.23
N VAL A 328 -4.60 4.09 8.87
CA VAL A 328 -3.38 3.70 9.60
C VAL A 328 -2.68 2.60 8.81
N SER A 329 -1.50 2.93 8.25
CA SER A 329 -0.68 1.96 7.53
C SER A 329 0.05 1.05 8.52
N LEU A 330 -0.07 -0.25 8.32
CA LEU A 330 0.58 -1.29 9.11
C LEU A 330 1.54 -2.10 8.24
N HIS A 331 2.79 -2.15 8.65
CA HIS A 331 3.84 -2.92 7.99
C HIS A 331 4.85 -3.43 9.02
N GLU A 332 5.65 -4.43 8.63
CA GLU A 332 6.55 -5.15 9.53
C GLU A 332 7.48 -4.22 10.31
N ASP A 333 8.03 -3.20 9.66
CA ASP A 333 8.99 -2.28 10.28
C ASP A 333 8.38 -1.41 11.38
N SER A 334 7.06 -1.17 11.34
CA SER A 334 6.37 -0.20 12.21
C SER A 334 5.39 -0.81 13.19
N SER A 335 5.00 -2.06 13.04
CA SER A 335 3.91 -2.67 13.82
C SER A 335 4.10 -4.14 14.17
N SER A 336 5.28 -4.73 13.97
CA SER A 336 5.57 -6.16 14.18
C SER A 336 5.57 -6.64 15.65
N SER A 337 5.30 -5.77 16.61
CA SER A 337 5.15 -6.13 18.02
C SER A 337 3.98 -5.40 18.65
N ASP A 338 3.41 -5.93 19.75
CA ASP A 338 2.26 -5.33 20.45
C ASP A 338 2.48 -3.85 20.79
N SER A 339 3.69 -3.50 21.25
CA SER A 339 4.04 -2.12 21.60
C SER A 339 4.07 -1.21 20.36
N LEU A 340 4.60 -1.70 19.24
CA LEU A 340 4.64 -0.96 17.98
C LEU A 340 3.26 -0.86 17.36
N LEU A 341 2.47 -1.93 17.41
CA LEU A 341 1.08 -1.92 16.97
C LEU A 341 0.26 -0.90 17.76
N ALA A 342 0.33 -0.95 19.10
CA ALA A 342 -0.37 0.00 19.96
C ALA A 342 0.00 1.46 19.64
N LEU A 343 1.27 1.72 19.35
CA LEU A 343 1.75 3.03 18.94
C LEU A 343 1.21 3.44 17.56
N ALA A 344 1.26 2.55 16.58
CA ALA A 344 0.70 2.81 15.26
C ALA A 344 -0.80 3.16 15.33
N LEU A 345 -1.57 2.41 16.12
CA LEU A 345 -3.00 2.63 16.34
C LEU A 345 -3.30 3.92 17.12
N SER A 346 -2.34 4.47 17.86
CA SER A 346 -2.54 5.72 18.59
C SER A 346 -2.74 6.93 17.66
N GLY A 347 -2.30 6.85 16.40
CA GLY A 347 -2.28 7.97 15.48
C GLY A 347 -1.30 9.08 15.91
N ILE A 348 -0.40 8.81 16.85
CA ILE A 348 0.65 9.72 17.29
C ILE A 348 1.91 9.35 16.49
N ARG A 349 2.20 10.10 15.46
CA ARG A 349 3.48 10.07 14.74
C ARG A 349 3.97 11.47 14.48
#